data_0ec622f55f7c652040fef0f9bfcf012f
#
_entry.id   0ec622f55f7c652040fef0f9bfcf012f
#
_cell.length_a   1.000
_cell.length_b   1.000
_cell.length_c   1.000
_cell.angle_alpha   90.00
_cell.angle_beta   90.00
_cell.angle_gamma   90.00
#
_symmetry.space_group_name_H-M   'P 1'
#
loop_
_entity.id
_entity.type
_entity.pdbx_description
1 polymer ?
#
loop_
_entity_poly.entity_id
_entity_poly.type
_entity_poly.pdbx_seq_one_letter_code
_entity_poly.pdbx_strand_id
1 'polypeptide(L)'
;MDLVIAHVSKDYGRGPVLRDVSLTVRQGETVCLMGPSGLGKTTLLRCVAGLETPDAGAVTGVPRRLGYVFQEDRLCHNFSAVANIRLVTGRTLPEKAILQHLEELGLSDSVRLPVSQLSGGMRRRVATARAVCCGPELLLLDEAFKGLDEQCRRDTAAYIRRHTAGASVLCVTHDPEEATLLGGRCIDLAALQRRD
;
A
#
# COMPACT_ATOMS: atom_id res chain seq x y z
N MET A 1 13.56 0.93 -12.49
CA MET A 1 14.38 1.91 -11.71
C MET A 1 14.16 1.64 -10.24
N ASP A 2 15.24 1.57 -9.45
CA ASP A 2 15.15 1.29 -8.03
C ASP A 2 14.61 2.49 -7.27
N LEU A 3 13.77 2.24 -6.27
CA LEU A 3 13.36 3.25 -5.29
C LEU A 3 14.49 3.38 -4.26
N VAL A 4 15.03 4.58 -4.10
CA VAL A 4 16.09 4.85 -3.14
C VAL A 4 15.64 5.88 -2.12
N ILE A 5 15.64 5.47 -0.86
CA ILE A 5 15.44 6.29 0.33
C ILE A 5 16.84 6.52 0.91
N ALA A 6 17.31 7.76 0.93
CA ALA A 6 18.67 8.09 1.34
C ALA A 6 18.67 9.09 2.50
N HIS A 7 19.10 8.63 3.68
CA HIS A 7 19.31 9.46 4.88
C HIS A 7 18.05 10.24 5.31
N VAL A 8 16.85 9.66 5.13
CA VAL A 8 15.59 10.34 5.41
C VAL A 8 15.37 10.50 6.91
N SER A 9 15.14 11.75 7.32
CA SER A 9 14.76 12.11 8.68
C SER A 9 13.50 12.96 8.67
N LYS A 10 12.66 12.81 9.70
CA LYS A 10 11.41 13.58 9.87
C LYS A 10 11.10 13.81 11.33
N ASP A 11 10.82 15.06 11.69
CA ASP A 11 10.36 15.49 13.01
C ASP A 11 9.08 16.33 12.87
N TYR A 12 8.13 16.12 13.75
CA TYR A 12 6.88 16.91 13.84
C TYR A 12 6.89 17.88 15.04
N GLY A 13 8.07 18.22 15.56
CA GLY A 13 8.23 19.13 16.71
C GLY A 13 7.99 18.47 18.07
N ARG A 14 7.92 17.14 18.12
CA ARG A 14 7.80 16.34 19.35
C ARG A 14 8.90 15.29 19.48
N GLY A 15 9.95 15.44 18.72
CA GLY A 15 11.03 14.48 18.54
C GLY A 15 10.98 13.74 17.22
N PRO A 16 12.12 13.25 16.73
CA PRO A 16 12.23 12.65 15.41
C PRO A 16 11.46 11.33 15.32
N VAL A 17 10.60 11.26 14.31
CA VAL A 17 9.83 10.07 13.95
C VAL A 17 10.62 9.17 13.01
N LEU A 18 11.44 9.77 12.12
CA LEU A 18 12.42 9.06 11.29
C LEU A 18 13.80 9.63 11.55
N ARG A 19 14.80 8.75 11.70
CA ARG A 19 16.19 9.12 12.01
C ARG A 19 17.15 8.47 11.02
N ASP A 20 17.61 9.23 10.03
CA ASP A 20 18.64 8.83 9.07
C ASP A 20 18.36 7.49 8.37
N VAL A 21 17.11 7.29 7.96
CA VAL A 21 16.65 6.03 7.35
C VAL A 21 17.19 5.93 5.92
N SER A 22 17.88 4.83 5.63
CA SER A 22 18.35 4.50 4.28
C SER A 22 17.89 3.11 3.87
N LEU A 23 17.26 3.01 2.68
CA LEU A 23 16.73 1.78 2.15
C LEU A 23 16.69 1.85 0.62
N THR A 24 17.01 0.75 -0.03
CA THR A 24 16.79 0.57 -1.47
C THR A 24 15.81 -0.57 -1.71
N VAL A 25 14.78 -0.30 -2.51
CA VAL A 25 13.85 -1.31 -3.06
C VAL A 25 14.17 -1.44 -4.55
N ARG A 26 14.66 -2.60 -4.95
CA ARG A 26 14.99 -2.86 -6.36
C ARG A 26 13.73 -2.93 -7.20
N GLN A 27 13.87 -2.65 -8.49
CA GLN A 27 12.75 -2.79 -9.42
C GLN A 27 12.17 -4.22 -9.37
N GLY A 28 10.85 -4.32 -9.19
CA GLY A 28 10.13 -5.60 -9.07
C GLY A 28 10.30 -6.30 -7.73
N GLU A 29 11.00 -5.70 -6.76
CA GLU A 29 11.18 -6.27 -5.42
C GLU A 29 9.97 -5.96 -4.53
N THR A 30 9.59 -6.92 -3.71
CA THR A 30 8.68 -6.73 -2.58
C THR A 30 9.47 -6.60 -1.30
N VAL A 31 9.32 -5.47 -0.59
CA VAL A 31 9.93 -5.22 0.72
C VAL A 31 8.83 -4.96 1.74
N CYS A 32 8.92 -5.65 2.88
CA CYS A 32 8.02 -5.49 4.00
C CYS A 32 8.74 -4.84 5.18
N LEU A 33 8.36 -3.61 5.51
CA LEU A 33 8.86 -2.87 6.67
C LEU A 33 8.08 -3.28 7.91
N MET A 34 8.79 -3.78 8.88
CA MET A 34 8.25 -4.22 10.16
C MET A 34 8.70 -3.30 11.29
N GLY A 35 8.07 -3.46 12.45
CA GLY A 35 8.40 -2.72 13.66
C GLY A 35 7.14 -2.30 14.45
N PRO A 36 7.29 -1.88 15.70
CA PRO A 36 6.18 -1.47 16.56
C PRO A 36 5.42 -0.25 16.02
N SER A 37 4.19 -0.07 16.51
CA SER A 37 3.39 1.12 16.20
C SER A 37 4.11 2.39 16.66
N GLY A 38 3.95 3.47 15.90
CA GLY A 38 4.59 4.76 16.21
C GLY A 38 6.04 4.90 15.72
N LEU A 39 6.66 3.87 15.16
CA LEU A 39 8.06 3.91 14.70
C LEU A 39 8.29 4.74 13.40
N GLY A 40 7.24 5.33 12.82
CA GLY A 40 7.36 6.16 11.61
C GLY A 40 7.15 5.43 10.29
N LYS A 41 6.71 4.16 10.30
CA LYS A 41 6.48 3.37 9.08
C LYS A 41 5.54 4.07 8.07
N THR A 42 4.38 4.52 8.53
CA THR A 42 3.43 5.30 7.71
C THR A 42 4.04 6.62 7.24
N THR A 43 4.83 7.29 8.08
CA THR A 43 5.53 8.53 7.71
C THR A 43 6.51 8.27 6.58
N LEU A 44 7.26 7.16 6.62
CA LEU A 44 8.17 6.78 5.54
C LEU A 44 7.43 6.53 4.22
N LEU A 45 6.30 5.79 4.26
CA LEU A 45 5.46 5.60 3.07
C LEU A 45 4.93 6.93 2.52
N ARG A 46 4.54 7.86 3.40
CA ARG A 46 4.09 9.21 2.98
C ARG A 46 5.21 10.02 2.34
N CYS A 47 6.44 9.93 2.85
CA CYS A 47 7.62 10.53 2.20
C CYS A 47 7.85 9.93 0.81
N VAL A 48 7.76 8.61 0.66
CA VAL A 48 7.87 7.92 -0.64
C VAL A 48 6.77 8.38 -1.60
N ALA A 49 5.55 8.54 -1.11
CA ALA A 49 4.41 8.99 -1.93
C ALA A 49 4.44 10.50 -2.26
N GLY A 50 5.40 11.26 -1.72
CA GLY A 50 5.44 12.72 -1.87
C GLY A 50 4.32 13.46 -1.12
N LEU A 51 3.67 12.79 -0.17
CA LEU A 51 2.63 13.36 0.69
C LEU A 51 3.21 14.06 1.92
N GLU A 52 4.45 13.75 2.26
CA GLU A 52 5.24 14.38 3.31
C GLU A 52 6.62 14.71 2.76
N THR A 53 7.14 15.88 3.11
CA THR A 53 8.52 16.26 2.79
C THR A 53 9.41 15.84 3.95
N PRO A 54 10.48 15.06 3.72
CA PRO A 54 11.46 14.80 4.75
C PRO A 54 12.20 16.09 5.15
N ASP A 55 12.64 16.18 6.41
CA ASP A 55 13.39 17.35 6.90
C ASP A 55 14.88 17.24 6.51
N ALA A 56 15.36 16.01 6.28
CA ALA A 56 16.68 15.74 5.73
C ALA A 56 16.65 14.47 4.87
N GLY A 57 17.63 14.34 3.98
CA GLY A 57 17.73 13.23 3.06
C GLY A 57 16.85 13.41 1.83
N ALA A 58 16.68 12.34 1.05
CA ALA A 58 15.90 12.37 -0.18
C ALA A 58 15.29 11.01 -0.51
N VAL A 59 14.16 11.04 -1.25
CA VAL A 59 13.56 9.87 -1.87
C VAL A 59 13.64 10.05 -3.38
N THR A 60 14.21 9.07 -4.08
CA THR A 60 14.39 9.10 -5.54
C THR A 60 13.94 7.79 -6.17
N GLY A 61 13.74 7.77 -7.48
CA GLY A 61 13.31 6.55 -8.18
C GLY A 61 11.82 6.23 -8.01
N VAL A 62 11.01 7.17 -7.53
CA VAL A 62 9.56 7.00 -7.44
C VAL A 62 8.96 7.10 -8.86
N PRO A 63 8.27 6.06 -9.34
CA PRO A 63 7.70 6.09 -10.68
C PRO A 63 6.43 6.97 -10.74
N ARG A 64 5.99 7.30 -11.96
CA ARG A 64 4.77 8.11 -12.16
C ARG A 64 3.49 7.37 -11.74
N ARG A 65 3.44 6.06 -11.96
CA ARG A 65 2.28 5.23 -11.60
C ARG A 65 2.50 4.61 -10.23
N LEU A 66 1.96 5.25 -9.21
CA LEU A 66 2.03 4.84 -7.83
C LEU A 66 0.65 4.44 -7.33
N GLY A 67 0.51 3.22 -6.83
CA GLY A 67 -0.67 2.76 -6.10
C GLY A 67 -0.43 2.89 -4.60
N TYR A 68 -1.46 3.32 -3.83
CA TYR A 68 -1.34 3.41 -2.38
C TYR A 68 -2.60 2.89 -1.69
N VAL A 69 -2.45 1.85 -0.89
CA VAL A 69 -3.45 1.40 0.09
C VAL A 69 -3.10 2.04 1.42
N PHE A 70 -3.85 3.06 1.81
CA PHE A 70 -3.64 3.77 3.07
C PHE A 70 -4.14 2.95 4.26
N GLN A 71 -3.66 3.26 5.45
CA GLN A 71 -4.13 2.67 6.70
C GLN A 71 -5.64 2.88 6.89
N GLU A 72 -6.17 4.04 6.50
CA GLU A 72 -7.60 4.30 6.34
C GLU A 72 -8.00 4.04 4.88
N ASP A 73 -9.20 3.54 4.61
CA ASP A 73 -9.59 3.12 3.25
C ASP A 73 -9.66 4.28 2.24
N ARG A 74 -9.90 5.51 2.72
CA ARG A 74 -9.98 6.75 1.92
C ARG A 74 -10.83 6.58 0.66
N LEU A 75 -11.96 5.90 0.80
CA LEU A 75 -12.94 5.71 -0.27
C LEU A 75 -13.96 6.85 -0.27
N CYS A 76 -14.52 7.13 -1.45
CA CYS A 76 -15.67 8.01 -1.58
C CYS A 76 -16.92 7.28 -1.10
N HIS A 77 -17.37 7.57 0.13
CA HIS A 77 -18.37 6.78 0.86
C HIS A 77 -19.70 6.58 0.13
N ASN A 78 -20.16 7.59 -0.63
CA ASN A 78 -21.41 7.54 -1.38
C ASN A 78 -21.29 6.88 -2.76
N PHE A 79 -20.06 6.51 -3.16
CA PHE A 79 -19.79 5.86 -4.43
C PHE A 79 -19.73 4.34 -4.26
N SER A 80 -20.11 3.63 -5.31
CA SER A 80 -19.96 2.16 -5.37
C SER A 80 -18.48 1.76 -5.46
N ALA A 81 -18.18 0.47 -5.27
CA ALA A 81 -16.84 -0.08 -5.49
C ALA A 81 -16.33 0.22 -6.92
N VAL A 82 -17.17 -0.02 -7.93
CA VAL A 82 -16.86 0.28 -9.34
C VAL A 82 -16.54 1.77 -9.53
N ALA A 83 -17.36 2.66 -8.97
CA ALA A 83 -17.14 4.10 -9.10
C ALA A 83 -15.85 4.56 -8.41
N ASN A 84 -15.51 4.00 -7.24
CA ASN A 84 -14.25 4.29 -6.55
C ASN A 84 -13.03 3.89 -7.37
N ILE A 85 -13.07 2.77 -8.08
CA ILE A 85 -11.98 2.34 -8.97
C ILE A 85 -11.92 3.26 -10.20
N ARG A 86 -13.05 3.64 -10.77
CA ARG A 86 -13.09 4.57 -11.91
C ARG A 86 -12.48 5.94 -11.63
N LEU A 87 -12.47 6.41 -10.37
CA LEU A 87 -11.80 7.68 -10.02
C LEU A 87 -10.30 7.69 -10.38
N VAL A 88 -9.64 6.55 -10.31
CA VAL A 88 -8.20 6.42 -10.58
C VAL A 88 -7.90 5.87 -11.98
N THR A 89 -8.81 5.09 -12.55
CA THR A 89 -8.62 4.48 -13.87
C THR A 89 -9.26 5.28 -15.01
N GLY A 90 -10.20 6.17 -14.68
CA GLY A 90 -10.96 6.88 -15.70
C GLY A 90 -11.69 5.92 -16.65
N ARG A 91 -11.46 6.09 -17.96
CA ARG A 91 -11.99 5.23 -19.02
C ARG A 91 -10.97 4.25 -19.56
N THR A 92 -9.75 4.22 -19.04
CA THR A 92 -8.67 3.35 -19.54
C THR A 92 -8.91 1.87 -19.21
N LEU A 93 -9.60 1.59 -18.10
CA LEU A 93 -9.96 0.24 -17.70
C LEU A 93 -11.46 0.00 -17.98
N PRO A 94 -11.84 -0.98 -18.85
CA PRO A 94 -13.23 -1.32 -19.11
C PRO A 94 -13.95 -1.79 -17.82
N GLU A 95 -15.27 -1.53 -17.73
CA GLU A 95 -16.06 -1.94 -16.56
C GLU A 95 -16.00 -3.44 -16.31
N LYS A 96 -16.01 -4.25 -17.37
CA LYS A 96 -15.86 -5.70 -17.28
C LYS A 96 -14.59 -6.11 -16.53
N ALA A 97 -13.48 -5.43 -16.81
CA ALA A 97 -12.22 -5.70 -16.10
C ALA A 97 -12.29 -5.26 -14.63
N ILE A 98 -12.92 -4.12 -14.33
CA ILE A 98 -13.14 -3.69 -12.93
C ILE A 98 -13.97 -4.74 -12.17
N LEU A 99 -15.02 -5.27 -12.79
CA LEU A 99 -15.86 -6.31 -12.19
C LEU A 99 -15.07 -7.59 -11.92
N GLN A 100 -14.19 -8.00 -12.85
CA GLN A 100 -13.30 -9.16 -12.65
C GLN A 100 -12.35 -8.97 -11.45
N HIS A 101 -11.73 -7.79 -11.31
CA HIS A 101 -10.91 -7.47 -10.14
C HIS A 101 -11.69 -7.56 -8.82
N LEU A 102 -12.94 -7.08 -8.82
CA LEU A 102 -13.79 -7.13 -7.63
C LEU A 102 -14.26 -8.57 -7.33
N GLU A 103 -14.56 -9.37 -8.36
CA GLU A 103 -14.90 -10.79 -8.24
C GLU A 103 -13.73 -11.59 -7.63
N GLU A 104 -12.50 -11.39 -8.10
CA GLU A 104 -11.31 -12.04 -7.53
C GLU A 104 -11.11 -11.72 -6.04
N LEU A 105 -11.62 -10.59 -5.59
CA LEU A 105 -11.61 -10.18 -4.18
C LEU A 105 -12.89 -10.55 -3.42
N GLY A 106 -13.77 -11.38 -4.00
CA GLY A 106 -15.00 -11.84 -3.36
C GLY A 106 -16.02 -10.74 -3.10
N LEU A 107 -16.15 -9.77 -4.03
CA LEU A 107 -17.04 -8.61 -3.89
C LEU A 107 -18.18 -8.58 -4.93
N SER A 108 -18.41 -9.67 -5.69
CA SER A 108 -19.36 -9.74 -6.81
C SER A 108 -20.74 -9.19 -6.47
N ASP A 109 -21.29 -9.57 -5.31
CA ASP A 109 -22.65 -9.19 -4.90
C ASP A 109 -22.78 -7.74 -4.43
N SER A 110 -21.63 -7.06 -4.23
CA SER A 110 -21.59 -5.74 -3.57
C SER A 110 -21.04 -4.64 -4.47
N VAL A 111 -20.70 -4.94 -5.72
CA VAL A 111 -19.98 -4.04 -6.64
C VAL A 111 -20.70 -2.71 -6.90
N ARG A 112 -22.04 -2.71 -6.83
CA ARG A 112 -22.88 -1.53 -7.09
C ARG A 112 -23.38 -0.83 -5.83
N LEU A 113 -23.17 -1.43 -4.65
CA LEU A 113 -23.55 -0.80 -3.38
C LEU A 113 -22.62 0.36 -3.06
N PRO A 114 -23.12 1.45 -2.46
CA PRO A 114 -22.27 2.48 -1.87
C PRO A 114 -21.32 1.85 -0.86
N VAL A 115 -20.03 2.27 -0.88
CA VAL A 115 -19.04 1.65 0.03
C VAL A 115 -19.33 1.92 1.50
N SER A 116 -20.17 2.91 1.82
CA SER A 116 -20.70 3.13 3.18
C SER A 116 -21.52 1.95 3.72
N GLN A 117 -22.08 1.12 2.86
CA GLN A 117 -22.86 -0.07 3.22
C GLN A 117 -22.00 -1.35 3.32
N LEU A 118 -20.74 -1.28 2.97
CA LEU A 118 -19.81 -2.41 3.01
C LEU A 118 -19.21 -2.57 4.40
N SER A 119 -18.88 -3.82 4.76
CA SER A 119 -18.09 -4.12 5.96
C SER A 119 -16.67 -3.50 5.88
N GLY A 120 -15.97 -3.40 7.01
CA GLY A 120 -14.59 -2.90 7.04
C GLY A 120 -13.66 -3.69 6.11
N GLY A 121 -13.72 -5.02 6.17
CA GLY A 121 -12.92 -5.88 5.30
C GLY A 121 -13.28 -5.77 3.82
N MET A 122 -14.57 -5.56 3.49
CA MET A 122 -14.99 -5.31 2.11
C MET A 122 -14.44 -3.96 1.61
N ARG A 123 -14.54 -2.90 2.41
CA ARG A 123 -13.96 -1.59 2.07
C ARG A 123 -12.45 -1.69 1.86
N ARG A 124 -11.74 -2.42 2.72
CA ARG A 124 -10.31 -2.66 2.58
C ARG A 124 -9.96 -3.32 1.24
N ARG A 125 -10.73 -4.34 0.83
CA ARG A 125 -10.54 -5.02 -0.46
C ARG A 125 -10.87 -4.09 -1.64
N VAL A 126 -11.87 -3.22 -1.54
CA VAL A 126 -12.12 -2.17 -2.57
C VAL A 126 -10.96 -1.18 -2.67
N ALA A 127 -10.40 -0.74 -1.54
CA ALA A 127 -9.24 0.15 -1.53
C ALA A 127 -8.01 -0.51 -2.18
N THR A 128 -7.80 -1.80 -1.92
CA THR A 128 -6.75 -2.60 -2.57
C THR A 128 -6.99 -2.71 -4.07
N ALA A 129 -8.21 -3.06 -4.52
CA ALA A 129 -8.56 -3.10 -5.93
C ALA A 129 -8.29 -1.76 -6.61
N ARG A 130 -8.69 -0.65 -5.99
CA ARG A 130 -8.47 0.69 -6.54
C ARG A 130 -6.98 0.99 -6.73
N ALA A 131 -6.13 0.64 -5.77
CA ALA A 131 -4.70 0.86 -5.84
C ALA A 131 -4.01 -0.03 -6.88
N VAL A 132 -4.49 -1.25 -7.09
CA VAL A 132 -3.95 -2.19 -8.08
C VAL A 132 -4.43 -1.87 -9.48
N CYS A 133 -5.72 -1.51 -9.65
CA CYS A 133 -6.30 -1.21 -10.95
C CYS A 133 -5.70 0.02 -11.65
N CYS A 134 -5.00 0.91 -10.94
CA CYS A 134 -4.27 2.01 -11.59
C CYS A 134 -3.02 1.54 -12.36
N GLY A 135 -2.69 0.25 -12.32
CA GLY A 135 -1.52 -0.34 -12.99
C GLY A 135 -0.21 0.20 -12.44
N PRO A 136 0.03 0.10 -11.11
CA PRO A 136 1.17 0.73 -10.48
C PRO A 136 2.49 0.10 -10.91
N GLU A 137 3.54 0.91 -11.00
CA GLU A 137 4.95 0.48 -11.07
C GLU A 137 5.55 0.37 -9.67
N LEU A 138 4.95 1.09 -8.70
CA LEU A 138 5.23 0.98 -7.27
C LEU A 138 3.90 0.92 -6.51
N LEU A 139 3.71 -0.11 -5.70
CA LEU A 139 2.56 -0.24 -4.82
C LEU A 139 2.99 -0.05 -3.36
N LEU A 140 2.38 0.91 -2.68
CA LEU A 140 2.56 1.15 -1.26
C LEU A 140 1.38 0.55 -0.50
N LEU A 141 1.68 -0.27 0.51
CA LEU A 141 0.71 -0.97 1.36
C LEU A 141 0.91 -0.57 2.82
N ASP A 142 -0.01 0.19 3.39
CA ASP A 142 0.02 0.61 4.79
C ASP A 142 -1.01 -0.18 5.61
N GLU A 143 -0.59 -1.24 6.30
CA GLU A 143 -1.44 -2.19 7.02
C GLU A 143 -2.62 -2.71 6.15
N ALA A 144 -2.35 -3.08 4.91
CA ALA A 144 -3.36 -3.36 3.90
C ALA A 144 -4.28 -4.56 4.22
N PHE A 145 -3.87 -5.44 5.12
CA PHE A 145 -4.61 -6.65 5.50
C PHE A 145 -5.38 -6.51 6.81
N LYS A 146 -5.32 -5.34 7.45
CA LYS A 146 -5.99 -5.08 8.72
C LYS A 146 -7.49 -5.30 8.61
N GLY A 147 -8.04 -6.11 9.53
CA GLY A 147 -9.48 -6.41 9.59
C GLY A 147 -9.96 -7.44 8.57
N LEU A 148 -9.06 -8.11 7.85
CA LEU A 148 -9.36 -9.27 7.03
C LEU A 148 -9.21 -10.55 7.87
N ASP A 149 -10.14 -11.49 7.67
CA ASP A 149 -9.95 -12.86 8.15
C ASP A 149 -8.83 -13.57 7.39
N GLU A 150 -8.43 -14.74 7.86
CA GLU A 150 -7.28 -15.47 7.33
C GLU A 150 -7.43 -15.84 5.84
N GLN A 151 -8.63 -16.26 5.42
CA GLN A 151 -8.88 -16.61 4.03
C GLN A 151 -8.86 -15.37 3.13
N CYS A 152 -9.56 -14.30 3.51
CA CYS A 152 -9.55 -13.03 2.79
C CYS A 152 -8.13 -12.43 2.70
N ARG A 153 -7.29 -12.62 3.73
CA ARG A 153 -5.89 -12.18 3.73
C ARG A 153 -5.08 -12.92 2.68
N ARG A 154 -5.19 -14.25 2.62
CA ARG A 154 -4.53 -15.10 1.60
C ARG A 154 -4.96 -14.72 0.18
N ASP A 155 -6.27 -14.59 -0.04
CA ASP A 155 -6.82 -14.26 -1.36
C ASP A 155 -6.40 -12.86 -1.81
N THR A 156 -6.41 -11.88 -0.89
CA THR A 156 -5.96 -10.52 -1.17
C THR A 156 -4.46 -10.45 -1.48
N ALA A 157 -3.63 -11.21 -0.76
CA ALA A 157 -2.19 -11.28 -1.03
C ALA A 157 -1.92 -11.94 -2.40
N ALA A 158 -2.61 -13.04 -2.71
CA ALA A 158 -2.51 -13.71 -4.01
C ALA A 158 -2.96 -12.78 -5.16
N TYR A 159 -4.04 -12.03 -4.97
CA TYR A 159 -4.52 -11.01 -5.90
C TYR A 159 -3.47 -9.92 -6.14
N ILE A 160 -2.89 -9.33 -5.08
CA ILE A 160 -1.82 -8.33 -5.19
C ILE A 160 -0.66 -8.89 -6.00
N ARG A 161 -0.11 -10.04 -5.63
CA ARG A 161 1.03 -10.66 -6.34
C ARG A 161 0.75 -10.90 -7.81
N ARG A 162 -0.45 -11.35 -8.17
CA ARG A 162 -0.85 -11.63 -9.56
C ARG A 162 -0.89 -10.36 -10.38
N HIS A 163 -1.50 -9.30 -9.86
CA HIS A 163 -1.79 -8.09 -10.62
C HIS A 163 -0.70 -7.01 -10.51
N THR A 164 0.32 -7.23 -9.67
CA THR A 164 1.50 -6.35 -9.57
C THR A 164 2.80 -7.04 -9.99
N ALA A 165 2.70 -8.09 -10.80
CA ALA A 165 3.88 -8.78 -11.32
C ALA A 165 4.78 -7.80 -12.09
N GLY A 166 6.05 -7.69 -11.65
CA GLY A 166 7.01 -6.73 -12.20
C GLY A 166 6.98 -5.33 -11.60
N ALA A 167 5.96 -4.98 -10.80
CA ALA A 167 5.96 -3.77 -9.99
C ALA A 167 6.76 -3.96 -8.69
N SER A 168 7.34 -2.89 -8.17
CA SER A 168 7.89 -2.90 -6.81
C SER A 168 6.77 -2.76 -5.78
N VAL A 169 6.90 -3.42 -4.63
CA VAL A 169 5.94 -3.32 -3.53
C VAL A 169 6.68 -2.93 -2.26
N LEU A 170 6.25 -1.86 -1.61
CA LEU A 170 6.71 -1.48 -0.28
C LEU A 170 5.54 -1.58 0.70
N CYS A 171 5.57 -2.60 1.53
CA CYS A 171 4.52 -2.93 2.50
C CYS A 171 4.96 -2.54 3.90
N VAL A 172 4.05 -1.97 4.67
CA VAL A 172 4.16 -1.78 6.11
C VAL A 172 3.20 -2.73 6.80
N THR A 173 3.74 -3.57 7.65
CA THR A 173 2.98 -4.51 8.47
C THR A 173 3.67 -4.77 9.79
N HIS A 174 2.94 -5.28 10.77
CA HIS A 174 3.48 -5.82 12.02
C HIS A 174 3.36 -7.36 12.07
N ASP A 175 2.77 -7.99 11.03
CA ASP A 175 2.52 -9.43 10.93
C ASP A 175 3.50 -10.08 9.94
N PRO A 176 4.43 -10.96 10.41
CA PRO A 176 5.35 -11.66 9.54
C PRO A 176 4.68 -12.57 8.50
N GLU A 177 3.47 -13.04 8.82
CA GLU A 177 2.71 -13.90 7.91
C GLU A 177 2.28 -13.13 6.65
N GLU A 178 1.90 -11.85 6.80
CA GLU A 178 1.56 -10.98 5.66
C GLU A 178 2.76 -10.79 4.72
N ALA A 179 3.96 -10.62 5.29
CA ALA A 179 5.19 -10.52 4.50
C ALA A 179 5.49 -11.82 3.73
N THR A 180 5.26 -12.97 4.37
CA THR A 180 5.40 -14.29 3.74
C THR A 180 4.39 -14.46 2.61
N LEU A 181 3.13 -14.10 2.83
CA LEU A 181 2.07 -14.18 1.82
C LEU A 181 2.37 -13.30 0.60
N LEU A 182 2.99 -12.13 0.80
CA LEU A 182 3.43 -11.26 -0.30
C LEU A 182 4.72 -11.74 -0.98
N GLY A 183 5.47 -12.67 -0.36
CA GLY A 183 6.77 -13.12 -0.85
C GLY A 183 7.84 -12.02 -0.73
N GLY A 184 7.71 -11.14 0.27
CA GLY A 184 8.55 -9.98 0.44
C GLY A 184 9.73 -10.21 1.38
N ARG A 185 10.81 -9.45 1.17
CA ARG A 185 11.95 -9.37 2.10
C ARG A 185 11.54 -8.52 3.31
N CYS A 186 11.66 -9.10 4.52
CA CYS A 186 11.36 -8.40 5.76
C CYS A 186 12.55 -7.54 6.20
N ILE A 187 12.26 -6.32 6.62
CA ILE A 187 13.21 -5.38 7.20
C ILE A 187 12.61 -4.77 8.45
N ASP A 188 13.34 -4.82 9.55
CA ASP A 188 12.96 -4.08 10.74
C ASP A 188 13.37 -2.60 10.60
N LEU A 189 12.38 -1.69 10.61
CA LEU A 189 12.62 -0.26 10.52
C LEU A 189 13.48 0.24 11.69
N ALA A 190 13.37 -0.36 12.88
CA ALA A 190 14.20 0.00 14.03
C ALA A 190 15.70 -0.26 13.76
N ALA A 191 16.01 -1.30 12.97
CA ALA A 191 17.39 -1.62 12.60
C ALA A 191 17.95 -0.66 11.53
N LEU A 192 17.10 0.02 10.77
CA LEU A 192 17.51 1.02 9.77
C LEU A 192 17.71 2.41 10.37
N GLN A 193 17.13 2.69 11.53
CA GLN A 193 17.28 3.99 12.19
C GLN A 193 18.56 4.04 13.01
N ARG A 194 19.32 5.11 12.87
CA ARG A 194 20.48 5.33 13.75
C ARG A 194 20.00 5.49 15.19
N ARG A 195 20.63 4.76 16.11
CA ARG A 195 20.52 4.99 17.56
C ARG A 195 21.56 6.08 17.90
N ASP A 196 21.11 7.13 18.58
CA ASP A 196 22.00 8.10 19.21
C ASP A 196 22.86 7.42 20.27
#